data_a5aa5d2af46712022a0de56c1a6eb5bf
#
_entry.id   a5aa5d2af46712022a0de56c1a6eb5bf
#
_cell.length_a   1.000
_cell.length_b   1.000
_cell.length_c   1.000
_cell.angle_alpha   90.00
_cell.angle_beta   90.00
_cell.angle_gamma   90.00
#
_symmetry.space_group_name_H-M   'P 1'
#
loop_
_entity.id
_entity.type
_entity.pdbx_description
1 polymer ?
#
loop_
_entity_poly.entity_id
_entity_poly.type
_entity_poly.pdbx_seq_one_letter_code
_entity_poly.pdbx_strand_id
1 'polypeptide(L)'
;MYTGGMYLNDWRDTNYDRQHRPERPIPAQQISQKTVGLCAIAYFTLAVSISLLISTSATLWLCLLLTTIVAYDLQHKNNTYSPLLMAACRALLYPWVASLHSEALSAHILIAALGAFSYTLALSRIARTPSLFKQWPIPMGALITLPAILWLAYTKGQLSLNTIAASSGFALWCAYSLRGLYLGPLNASFTIKNLIAGFCAVD
;
A
#
# COMPACT_ATOMS: atom_id res chain seq x y z
N MET A 1 -0.48 10.75 -9.55
CA MET A 1 -1.32 9.87 -8.69
C MET A 1 -0.99 10.00 -7.20
N TYR A 2 0.19 9.58 -6.77
CA TYR A 2 0.58 9.61 -5.34
C TYR A 2 0.36 10.98 -4.67
N THR A 3 0.89 12.05 -5.29
CA THR A 3 0.74 13.43 -4.79
C THR A 3 -0.73 13.86 -4.70
N GLY A 4 -1.55 13.50 -5.69
CA GLY A 4 -2.99 13.78 -5.67
C GLY A 4 -3.70 13.10 -4.50
N GLY A 5 -3.35 11.83 -4.20
CA GLY A 5 -3.87 11.11 -3.05
C GLY A 5 -3.47 11.75 -1.71
N MET A 6 -2.22 12.23 -1.58
CA MET A 6 -1.79 12.97 -0.39
C MET A 6 -2.59 14.25 -0.18
N TYR A 7 -2.81 15.04 -1.24
CA TYR A 7 -3.63 16.25 -1.16
C TYR A 7 -5.09 15.93 -0.83
N LEU A 8 -5.66 14.86 -1.39
CA LEU A 8 -7.02 14.43 -1.07
C LEU A 8 -7.14 14.05 0.42
N ASN A 9 -6.17 13.30 0.93
CA ASN A 9 -6.11 12.91 2.34
C ASN A 9 -6.02 14.13 3.25
N ASP A 10 -5.10 15.07 3.00
CA ASP A 10 -4.95 16.28 3.79
C ASP A 10 -6.20 17.17 3.72
N TRP A 11 -6.82 17.29 2.54
CA TRP A 11 -8.09 18.01 2.38
C TRP A 11 -9.20 17.39 3.22
N ARG A 12 -9.30 16.05 3.21
CA ARG A 12 -10.33 15.31 3.95
C ARG A 12 -10.11 15.35 5.45
N ASP A 13 -8.86 15.26 5.87
CA ASP A 13 -8.46 15.21 7.27
C ASP A 13 -8.45 16.58 7.98
N THR A 14 -8.70 17.66 7.28
CA THR A 14 -8.62 19.04 7.80
C THR A 14 -9.35 19.23 9.14
N ASN A 15 -10.56 18.71 9.30
CA ASN A 15 -11.34 18.85 10.53
C ASN A 15 -10.73 18.07 11.71
N TYR A 16 -10.20 16.88 11.43
CA TYR A 16 -9.50 16.07 12.42
C TYR A 16 -8.16 16.72 12.83
N ASP A 17 -7.41 17.19 11.83
CA ASP A 17 -6.10 17.80 12.05
C ASP A 17 -6.21 19.13 12.81
N ARG A 18 -7.27 19.90 12.65
CA ARG A 18 -7.53 21.09 13.48
C ARG A 18 -7.58 20.79 14.96
N GLN A 19 -8.04 19.60 15.34
CA GLN A 19 -8.17 19.19 16.75
C GLN A 19 -6.92 18.49 17.30
N HIS A 20 -6.20 17.74 16.44
CA HIS A 20 -5.15 16.82 16.89
C HIS A 20 -3.75 17.18 16.37
N ARG A 21 -3.65 17.98 15.31
CA ARG A 21 -2.41 18.33 14.62
C ARG A 21 -2.46 19.76 14.06
N PRO A 22 -2.61 20.78 14.94
CA PRO A 22 -2.79 22.17 14.54
C PRO A 22 -1.59 22.75 13.79
N GLU A 23 -0.42 22.12 13.89
CA GLU A 23 0.82 22.50 13.19
C GLU A 23 0.82 22.18 11.70
N ARG A 24 -0.13 21.36 11.20
CA ARG A 24 -0.22 21.03 9.77
C ARG A 24 -0.58 22.26 8.93
N PRO A 25 -0.16 22.31 7.63
CA PRO A 25 -0.29 23.50 6.79
C PRO A 25 -1.72 24.06 6.67
N ILE A 26 -2.75 23.20 6.56
CA ILE A 26 -4.13 23.66 6.43
C ILE A 26 -4.67 24.19 7.77
N PRO A 27 -4.59 23.45 8.89
CA PRO A 27 -4.95 23.97 10.21
C PRO A 27 -4.20 25.25 10.60
N ALA A 28 -2.89 25.31 10.31
CA ALA A 28 -2.03 26.49 10.57
C ALA A 28 -2.30 27.67 9.62
N GLN A 29 -3.30 27.55 8.72
CA GLN A 29 -3.69 28.60 7.76
C GLN A 29 -2.57 29.01 6.77
N GLN A 30 -1.54 28.19 6.58
CA GLN A 30 -0.48 28.41 5.60
C GLN A 30 -0.97 28.19 4.17
N ILE A 31 -1.97 27.34 3.99
CA ILE A 31 -2.62 27.07 2.70
C ILE A 31 -4.12 26.86 2.90
N SER A 32 -4.93 27.32 1.95
CA SER A 32 -6.38 27.15 2.04
C SER A 32 -6.80 25.69 1.73
N GLN A 33 -7.79 25.18 2.46
CA GLN A 33 -8.36 23.86 2.19
C GLN A 33 -8.87 23.75 0.74
N LYS A 34 -9.45 24.83 0.19
CA LYS A 34 -9.92 24.86 -1.21
C LYS A 34 -8.77 24.66 -2.20
N THR A 35 -7.64 25.33 -1.98
CA THR A 35 -6.44 25.19 -2.83
C THR A 35 -5.95 23.75 -2.84
N VAL A 36 -5.85 23.11 -1.68
CA VAL A 36 -5.41 21.71 -1.56
C VAL A 36 -6.37 20.77 -2.29
N GLY A 37 -7.69 20.96 -2.16
CA GLY A 37 -8.69 20.19 -2.89
C GLY A 37 -8.60 20.38 -4.41
N LEU A 38 -8.40 21.60 -4.89
CA LEU A 38 -8.21 21.88 -6.31
C LEU A 38 -6.92 21.24 -6.85
N CYS A 39 -5.84 21.26 -6.08
CA CYS A 39 -4.60 20.56 -6.44
C CYS A 39 -4.84 19.03 -6.56
N ALA A 40 -5.57 18.42 -5.63
CA ALA A 40 -5.91 17.01 -5.73
C ALA A 40 -6.66 16.69 -7.02
N ILE A 41 -7.70 17.47 -7.34
CA ILE A 41 -8.49 17.31 -8.57
C ILE A 41 -7.60 17.49 -9.80
N ALA A 42 -6.77 18.54 -9.85
CA ALA A 42 -5.87 18.80 -10.97
C ALA A 42 -4.90 17.64 -11.22
N TYR A 43 -4.29 17.07 -10.18
CA TYR A 43 -3.40 15.91 -10.33
C TYR A 43 -4.14 14.66 -10.80
N PHE A 44 -5.36 14.42 -10.35
CA PHE A 44 -6.15 13.28 -10.79
C PHE A 44 -6.60 13.45 -12.24
N THR A 45 -7.09 14.64 -12.61
CA THR A 45 -7.48 14.95 -13.99
C THR A 45 -6.29 14.80 -14.93
N LEU A 46 -5.12 15.34 -14.57
CA LEU A 46 -3.90 15.21 -15.35
C LEU A 46 -3.50 13.75 -15.54
N ALA A 47 -3.55 12.94 -14.47
CA ALA A 47 -3.22 11.53 -14.55
C ALA A 47 -4.17 10.75 -15.47
N VAL A 48 -5.48 11.01 -15.39
CA VAL A 48 -6.49 10.40 -16.27
C VAL A 48 -6.27 10.83 -17.72
N SER A 49 -6.04 12.13 -17.97
CA SER A 49 -5.79 12.67 -19.32
C SER A 49 -4.56 12.02 -19.96
N ILE A 50 -3.45 11.94 -19.23
CA ILE A 50 -2.22 11.29 -19.73
C ILE A 50 -2.48 9.79 -20.00
N SER A 51 -3.17 9.10 -19.10
CA SER A 51 -3.49 7.67 -19.27
C SER A 51 -4.34 7.42 -20.51
N LEU A 52 -5.35 8.27 -20.76
CA LEU A 52 -6.21 8.21 -21.96
C LEU A 52 -5.43 8.36 -23.26
N LEU A 53 -4.40 9.22 -23.28
CA LEU A 53 -3.54 9.41 -24.45
C LEU A 53 -2.65 8.21 -24.74
N ILE A 54 -2.35 7.39 -23.72
CA ILE A 54 -1.47 6.23 -23.84
C ILE A 54 -2.27 4.95 -24.13
N SER A 55 -3.28 4.64 -23.30
CA SER A 55 -4.02 3.38 -23.38
C SER A 55 -5.38 3.47 -22.69
N THR A 56 -6.43 3.04 -23.39
CA THR A 56 -7.79 2.92 -22.82
C THR A 56 -7.81 1.89 -21.67
N SER A 57 -7.10 0.78 -21.83
CA SER A 57 -7.00 -0.25 -20.78
C SER A 57 -6.35 0.30 -19.52
N ALA A 58 -5.24 1.03 -19.65
CA ALA A 58 -4.59 1.68 -18.52
C ALA A 58 -5.51 2.69 -17.83
N THR A 59 -6.33 3.42 -18.60
CA THR A 59 -7.29 4.37 -18.03
C THR A 59 -8.36 3.68 -17.20
N LEU A 60 -8.86 2.52 -17.62
CA LEU A 60 -9.82 1.75 -16.83
C LEU A 60 -9.23 1.30 -15.49
N TRP A 61 -8.00 0.78 -15.49
CA TRP A 61 -7.29 0.42 -14.27
C TRP A 61 -7.03 1.63 -13.37
N LEU A 62 -6.68 2.76 -13.98
CA LEU A 62 -6.48 4.02 -13.26
C LEU A 62 -7.79 4.50 -12.60
N CYS A 63 -8.91 4.45 -13.30
CA CYS A 63 -10.21 4.84 -12.74
C CYS A 63 -10.60 3.92 -11.57
N LEU A 64 -10.34 2.62 -11.67
CA LEU A 64 -10.55 1.69 -10.57
C LEU A 64 -9.66 2.02 -9.36
N LEU A 65 -8.38 2.33 -9.60
CA LEU A 65 -7.45 2.76 -8.56
C LEU A 65 -7.92 4.06 -7.90
N LEU A 66 -8.32 5.06 -8.69
CA LEU A 66 -8.87 6.33 -8.17
C LEU A 66 -10.10 6.12 -7.30
N THR A 67 -11.04 5.31 -7.76
CA THR A 67 -12.24 4.97 -7.00
C THR A 67 -11.88 4.33 -5.66
N THR A 68 -10.89 3.44 -5.66
CA THR A 68 -10.41 2.77 -4.45
C THR A 68 -9.72 3.75 -3.49
N ILE A 69 -8.91 4.70 -4.01
CA ILE A 69 -8.27 5.76 -3.21
C ILE A 69 -9.34 6.64 -2.56
N VAL A 70 -10.32 7.12 -3.34
CA VAL A 70 -11.40 7.95 -2.82
C VAL A 70 -12.22 7.19 -1.76
N ALA A 71 -12.56 5.93 -2.02
CA ALA A 71 -13.28 5.09 -1.04
C ALA A 71 -12.48 4.91 0.26
N TYR A 72 -11.16 4.73 0.15
CA TYR A 72 -10.27 4.67 1.32
C TYR A 72 -10.31 5.98 2.11
N ASP A 73 -10.07 7.13 1.46
CA ASP A 73 -10.00 8.43 2.14
C ASP A 73 -11.34 8.85 2.76
N LEU A 74 -12.46 8.46 2.16
CA LEU A 74 -13.78 8.74 2.72
C LEU A 74 -14.11 7.92 3.97
N GLN A 75 -13.56 6.71 4.09
CA GLN A 75 -14.01 5.74 5.09
C GLN A 75 -12.92 5.28 6.08
N HIS A 76 -11.65 5.65 5.88
CA HIS A 76 -10.52 5.02 6.58
C HIS A 76 -10.55 5.15 8.12
N LYS A 77 -11.16 6.20 8.68
CA LYS A 77 -11.15 6.45 10.13
C LYS A 77 -12.10 5.53 10.91
N ASN A 78 -13.27 5.22 10.36
CA ASN A 78 -14.33 4.51 11.06
C ASN A 78 -14.63 3.12 10.48
N ASN A 79 -13.88 2.68 9.45
CA ASN A 79 -14.19 1.45 8.76
C ASN A 79 -13.16 0.36 9.05
N THR A 80 -13.63 -0.79 9.54
CA THR A 80 -12.82 -2.00 9.76
C THR A 80 -12.22 -2.55 8.48
N TYR A 81 -12.83 -2.26 7.32
CA TYR A 81 -12.36 -2.71 5.99
C TYR A 81 -11.30 -1.80 5.37
N SER A 82 -10.94 -0.68 6.00
CA SER A 82 -9.97 0.24 5.42
C SER A 82 -8.57 -0.37 5.16
N PRO A 83 -8.06 -1.36 5.93
CA PRO A 83 -6.85 -2.08 5.55
C PRO A 83 -6.96 -2.82 4.21
N LEU A 84 -8.15 -3.34 3.87
CA LEU A 84 -8.41 -3.97 2.57
C LEU A 84 -8.36 -2.96 1.43
N LEU A 85 -8.96 -1.78 1.61
CA LEU A 85 -8.92 -0.71 0.61
C LEU A 85 -7.48 -0.21 0.38
N MET A 86 -6.70 -0.03 1.46
CA MET A 86 -5.28 0.33 1.34
C MET A 86 -4.48 -0.74 0.58
N ALA A 87 -4.70 -2.00 0.88
CA ALA A 87 -4.07 -3.11 0.18
C ALA A 87 -4.48 -3.17 -1.30
N ALA A 88 -5.77 -2.93 -1.60
CA ALA A 88 -6.28 -2.87 -2.97
C ALA A 88 -5.65 -1.71 -3.76
N CYS A 89 -5.51 -0.51 -3.16
CA CYS A 89 -4.80 0.61 -3.82
C CYS A 89 -3.38 0.21 -4.24
N ARG A 90 -2.66 -0.53 -3.38
CA ARG A 90 -1.30 -0.98 -3.70
C ARG A 90 -1.30 -2.02 -4.82
N ALA A 91 -2.17 -3.02 -4.74
CA ALA A 91 -2.26 -4.08 -5.74
C ALA A 91 -2.66 -3.57 -7.13
N LEU A 92 -3.55 -2.58 -7.21
CA LEU A 92 -4.03 -2.03 -8.48
C LEU A 92 -2.98 -1.23 -9.26
N LEU A 93 -1.87 -0.85 -8.63
CA LEU A 93 -0.75 -0.22 -9.32
C LEU A 93 -0.13 -1.14 -10.38
N TYR A 94 -0.04 -2.46 -10.11
CA TYR A 94 0.60 -3.42 -11.00
C TYR A 94 -0.13 -3.58 -12.35
N PRO A 95 -1.45 -3.90 -12.38
CA PRO A 95 -2.17 -3.99 -13.65
C PRO A 95 -2.26 -2.62 -14.37
N TRP A 96 -2.32 -1.52 -13.62
CA TRP A 96 -2.28 -0.20 -14.24
C TRP A 96 -0.96 0.05 -14.98
N VAL A 97 0.19 -0.16 -14.32
CA VAL A 97 1.51 0.03 -14.93
C VAL A 97 1.74 -0.92 -16.11
N ALA A 98 1.37 -2.19 -15.97
CA ALA A 98 1.45 -3.17 -17.07
C ALA A 98 0.65 -2.71 -18.29
N SER A 99 -0.55 -2.19 -18.08
CA SER A 99 -1.42 -1.71 -19.16
C SER A 99 -0.90 -0.45 -19.88
N LEU A 100 0.00 0.32 -19.25
CA LEU A 100 0.68 1.45 -19.90
C LEU A 100 1.69 0.98 -20.97
N HIS A 101 2.26 -0.21 -20.80
CA HIS A 101 3.24 -0.81 -21.73
C HIS A 101 2.59 -1.81 -22.72
N SER A 102 1.27 -1.78 -22.85
CA SER A 102 0.50 -2.71 -23.70
C SER A 102 0.74 -4.19 -23.38
N GLU A 103 1.23 -4.47 -22.18
CA GLU A 103 1.42 -5.83 -21.72
C GLU A 103 0.07 -6.47 -21.34
N ALA A 104 -0.15 -7.69 -21.79
CA ALA A 104 -1.26 -8.48 -21.27
C ALA A 104 -1.05 -8.76 -19.78
N LEU A 105 -2.15 -8.86 -19.03
CA LEU A 105 -2.10 -9.25 -17.62
C LEU A 105 -1.53 -10.68 -17.52
N SER A 106 -0.24 -10.75 -17.31
CA SER A 106 0.49 -12.01 -17.16
C SER A 106 0.42 -12.53 -15.73
N ALA A 107 0.67 -13.83 -15.55
CA ALA A 107 0.63 -14.45 -14.24
C ALA A 107 1.60 -13.79 -13.23
N HIS A 108 2.77 -13.34 -13.69
CA HIS A 108 3.74 -12.68 -12.80
C HIS A 108 3.24 -11.32 -12.30
N ILE A 109 2.51 -10.54 -13.10
CA ILE A 109 1.89 -9.28 -12.67
C ILE A 109 0.83 -9.54 -11.61
N LEU A 110 -0.01 -10.57 -11.80
CA LEU A 110 -1.04 -10.95 -10.83
C LEU A 110 -0.43 -11.47 -9.52
N ILE A 111 0.65 -12.23 -9.60
CA ILE A 111 1.39 -12.73 -8.44
C ILE A 111 2.02 -11.58 -7.65
N ALA A 112 2.66 -10.63 -8.34
CA ALA A 112 3.22 -9.44 -7.72
C ALA A 112 2.13 -8.58 -7.05
N ALA A 113 1.01 -8.35 -7.74
CA ALA A 113 -0.14 -7.64 -7.19
C ALA A 113 -0.70 -8.31 -5.94
N LEU A 114 -0.83 -9.65 -5.94
CA LEU A 114 -1.30 -10.43 -4.80
C LEU A 114 -0.30 -10.38 -3.64
N GLY A 115 1.00 -10.44 -3.93
CA GLY A 115 2.06 -10.26 -2.95
C GLY A 115 2.00 -8.90 -2.27
N ALA A 116 1.93 -7.83 -3.05
CA ALA A 116 1.81 -6.46 -2.54
C ALA A 116 0.50 -6.26 -1.74
N PHE A 117 -0.62 -6.85 -2.19
CA PHE A 117 -1.88 -6.84 -1.47
C PHE A 117 -1.75 -7.48 -0.08
N SER A 118 -1.24 -8.71 -0.02
CA SER A 118 -1.13 -9.47 1.22
C SER A 118 -0.22 -8.79 2.24
N TYR A 119 0.92 -8.31 1.78
CA TYR A 119 1.88 -7.58 2.61
C TYR A 119 1.29 -6.29 3.18
N THR A 120 0.66 -5.48 2.33
CA THR A 120 0.02 -4.22 2.74
C THR A 120 -1.13 -4.47 3.70
N LEU A 121 -1.93 -5.51 3.46
CA LEU A 121 -3.03 -5.90 4.34
C LEU A 121 -2.53 -6.24 5.75
N ALA A 122 -1.51 -7.10 5.84
CA ALA A 122 -0.94 -7.50 7.12
C ALA A 122 -0.31 -6.30 7.86
N LEU A 123 0.50 -5.50 7.17
CA LEU A 123 1.10 -4.29 7.73
C LEU A 123 0.02 -3.32 8.27
N SER A 124 -1.01 -3.04 7.48
CA SER A 124 -2.09 -2.13 7.87
C SER A 124 -2.91 -2.65 9.06
N ARG A 125 -3.11 -3.97 9.15
CA ARG A 125 -3.75 -4.61 10.30
C ARG A 125 -2.89 -4.51 11.56
N ILE A 126 -1.60 -4.80 11.46
CA ILE A 126 -0.64 -4.69 12.57
C ILE A 126 -0.53 -3.24 13.04
N ALA A 127 -0.48 -2.28 12.11
CA ALA A 127 -0.37 -0.86 12.45
C ALA A 127 -1.60 -0.34 13.21
N ARG A 128 -2.79 -0.85 12.90
CA ARG A 128 -4.03 -0.47 13.59
C ARG A 128 -4.21 -1.14 14.94
N THR A 129 -3.88 -2.41 15.02
CA THR A 129 -4.11 -3.23 16.21
C THR A 129 -2.93 -4.18 16.43
N PRO A 130 -1.84 -3.68 17.02
CA PRO A 130 -0.63 -4.51 17.22
C PRO A 130 -0.88 -5.78 18.05
N SER A 131 -1.88 -5.76 18.93
CA SER A 131 -2.30 -6.94 19.71
C SER A 131 -2.86 -8.08 18.87
N LEU A 132 -3.39 -7.80 17.67
CA LEU A 132 -3.86 -8.85 16.74
C LEU A 132 -2.75 -9.82 16.37
N PHE A 133 -1.50 -9.35 16.27
CA PHE A 133 -0.39 -10.23 15.97
C PHE A 133 -0.17 -11.29 17.05
N LYS A 134 -0.36 -10.95 18.33
CA LYS A 134 -0.28 -11.92 19.44
C LYS A 134 -1.43 -12.92 19.41
N GLN A 135 -2.61 -12.51 18.95
CA GLN A 135 -3.79 -13.39 18.86
C GLN A 135 -3.75 -14.29 17.62
N TRP A 136 -3.21 -13.78 16.50
CA TRP A 136 -3.19 -14.44 15.19
C TRP A 136 -1.79 -14.41 14.54
N PRO A 137 -0.76 -14.97 15.22
CA PRO A 137 0.62 -14.84 14.73
C PRO A 137 0.85 -15.56 13.40
N ILE A 138 0.29 -16.76 13.24
CA ILE A 138 0.48 -17.57 12.03
C ILE A 138 -0.19 -16.93 10.81
N PRO A 139 -1.48 -16.53 10.83
CA PRO A 139 -2.10 -15.87 9.67
C PRO A 139 -1.43 -14.54 9.31
N MET A 140 -1.03 -13.73 10.27
CA MET A 140 -0.36 -12.46 9.99
C MET A 140 1.04 -12.68 9.44
N GLY A 141 1.79 -13.63 9.99
CA GLY A 141 3.11 -14.03 9.48
C GLY A 141 3.01 -14.58 8.05
N ALA A 142 2.04 -15.43 7.78
CA ALA A 142 1.80 -15.97 6.44
C ALA A 142 1.50 -14.87 5.42
N LEU A 143 0.64 -13.90 5.76
CA LEU A 143 0.33 -12.77 4.88
C LEU A 143 1.56 -11.91 4.57
N ILE A 144 2.43 -11.68 5.55
CA ILE A 144 3.65 -10.90 5.36
C ILE A 144 4.67 -11.64 4.49
N THR A 145 4.80 -12.96 4.64
CA THR A 145 5.76 -13.76 3.88
C THR A 145 5.22 -14.25 2.53
N LEU A 146 3.94 -14.09 2.28
CA LEU A 146 3.27 -14.54 1.05
C LEU A 146 3.97 -14.06 -0.23
N PRO A 147 4.48 -12.81 -0.35
CA PRO A 147 5.22 -12.39 -1.55
C PRO A 147 6.37 -13.32 -1.91
N ALA A 148 7.20 -13.69 -0.92
CA ALA A 148 8.30 -14.61 -1.13
C ALA A 148 7.84 -16.01 -1.52
N ILE A 149 6.77 -16.50 -0.90
CA ILE A 149 6.19 -17.81 -1.19
C ILE A 149 5.64 -17.85 -2.61
N LEU A 150 4.90 -16.84 -3.02
CA LEU A 150 4.34 -16.72 -4.37
C LEU A 150 5.44 -16.63 -5.43
N TRP A 151 6.48 -15.85 -5.14
CA TRP A 151 7.62 -15.72 -6.04
C TRP A 151 8.34 -17.06 -6.23
N LEU A 152 8.65 -17.76 -5.14
CA LEU A 152 9.25 -19.10 -5.19
C LEU A 152 8.37 -20.13 -5.93
N ALA A 153 7.06 -20.07 -5.70
CA ALA A 153 6.11 -20.95 -6.38
C ALA A 153 6.04 -20.68 -7.89
N TYR A 154 6.12 -19.40 -8.28
CA TYR A 154 6.10 -18.99 -9.68
C TYR A 154 7.36 -19.42 -10.43
N THR A 155 8.53 -19.34 -9.79
CA THR A 155 9.83 -19.70 -10.39
C THR A 155 10.09 -21.20 -10.44
N LYS A 156 9.06 -22.06 -10.30
CA LYS A 156 9.15 -23.52 -10.37
C LYS A 156 10.01 -23.98 -11.55
N GLY A 157 11.12 -24.67 -11.26
CA GLY A 157 12.07 -25.19 -12.26
C GLY A 157 13.15 -24.22 -12.71
N GLN A 158 13.11 -22.95 -12.33
CA GLN A 158 14.15 -21.94 -12.60
C GLN A 158 14.65 -21.30 -11.29
N LEU A 159 14.80 -22.11 -10.25
CA LEU A 159 15.34 -21.65 -8.96
C LEU A 159 16.81 -21.28 -9.13
N SER A 160 17.09 -20.02 -9.45
CA SER A 160 18.44 -19.49 -9.40
C SER A 160 18.87 -19.23 -7.97
N LEU A 161 20.19 -19.26 -7.72
CA LEU A 161 20.76 -18.89 -6.42
C LEU A 161 20.29 -17.50 -5.99
N ASN A 162 20.16 -16.55 -6.92
CA ASN A 162 19.69 -15.19 -6.66
C ASN A 162 18.23 -15.17 -6.20
N THR A 163 17.36 -15.98 -6.79
CA THR A 163 15.93 -16.09 -6.38
C THR A 163 15.81 -16.61 -4.96
N ILE A 164 16.57 -17.67 -4.63
CA ILE A 164 16.58 -18.25 -3.29
C ILE A 164 17.14 -17.23 -2.28
N ALA A 165 18.25 -16.58 -2.61
CA ALA A 165 18.88 -15.60 -1.74
C ALA A 165 17.95 -14.39 -1.47
N ALA A 166 17.29 -13.85 -2.50
CA ALA A 166 16.35 -12.74 -2.36
C ALA A 166 15.14 -13.12 -1.49
N SER A 167 14.53 -14.27 -1.76
CA SER A 167 13.36 -14.73 -0.98
C SER A 167 13.73 -15.05 0.47
N SER A 168 14.89 -15.65 0.71
CA SER A 168 15.40 -15.93 2.06
C SER A 168 15.74 -14.64 2.79
N GLY A 169 16.39 -13.68 2.13
CA GLY A 169 16.71 -12.38 2.69
C GLY A 169 15.42 -11.62 3.09
N PHE A 170 14.39 -11.63 2.23
CA PHE A 170 13.11 -11.04 2.56
C PHE A 170 12.41 -11.72 3.74
N ALA A 171 12.41 -13.05 3.78
CA ALA A 171 11.84 -13.81 4.91
C ALA A 171 12.56 -13.51 6.23
N LEU A 172 13.89 -13.44 6.22
CA LEU A 172 14.71 -13.04 7.37
C LEU A 172 14.42 -11.60 7.81
N TRP A 173 14.27 -10.68 6.86
CA TRP A 173 13.87 -9.30 7.15
C TRP A 173 12.50 -9.23 7.83
N CYS A 174 11.52 -9.99 7.34
CA CYS A 174 10.20 -10.07 7.95
C CYS A 174 10.28 -10.64 9.38
N ALA A 175 11.00 -11.72 9.59
CA ALA A 175 11.23 -12.32 10.90
C ALA A 175 11.90 -11.34 11.88
N TYR A 176 12.94 -10.65 11.43
CA TYR A 176 13.62 -9.62 12.20
C TYR A 176 12.67 -8.47 12.57
N SER A 177 11.88 -8.00 11.62
CA SER A 177 10.92 -6.90 11.83
C SER A 177 9.84 -7.27 12.84
N LEU A 178 9.35 -8.50 12.78
CA LEU A 178 8.30 -9.01 13.67
C LEU A 178 8.78 -9.31 15.10
N ARG A 179 10.10 -9.43 15.32
CA ARG A 179 10.65 -9.72 16.66
C ARG A 179 10.19 -8.72 17.73
N GLY A 180 9.99 -7.46 17.35
CA GLY A 180 9.50 -6.41 18.26
C GLY A 180 8.10 -6.65 18.82
N LEU A 181 7.33 -7.57 18.22
CA LEU A 181 6.02 -7.98 18.72
C LEU A 181 6.08 -9.25 19.58
N TYR A 182 7.15 -10.06 19.46
CA TYR A 182 7.31 -11.33 20.17
C TYR A 182 8.16 -11.23 21.43
N LEU A 183 9.30 -10.51 21.38
CA LEU A 183 10.43 -10.65 22.32
C LEU A 183 10.46 -9.56 23.41
N GLY A 184 9.33 -8.89 23.72
CA GLY A 184 9.35 -7.89 24.78
C GLY A 184 8.08 -7.06 24.89
N PRO A 185 8.12 -5.92 25.59
CA PRO A 185 7.03 -4.97 25.55
C PRO A 185 6.78 -4.59 24.09
N LEU A 186 5.50 -4.61 23.67
CA LEU A 186 5.07 -4.38 22.29
C LEU A 186 5.75 -3.12 21.70
N ASN A 187 6.83 -3.31 20.96
CA ASN A 187 7.46 -2.23 20.20
C ASN A 187 6.89 -2.16 18.77
N ALA A 188 5.60 -1.79 18.70
CA ALA A 188 4.87 -1.66 17.46
C ALA A 188 5.55 -0.65 16.50
N SER A 189 6.12 0.42 17.04
CA SER A 189 6.81 1.44 16.24
C SER A 189 8.02 0.86 15.50
N PHE A 190 8.83 0.05 16.15
CA PHE A 190 9.96 -0.64 15.53
C PHE A 190 9.49 -1.56 14.39
N THR A 191 8.51 -2.41 14.67
CA THR A 191 7.96 -3.34 13.68
C THR A 191 7.37 -2.63 12.48
N ILE A 192 6.54 -1.61 12.70
CA ILE A 192 5.88 -0.88 11.61
C ILE A 192 6.92 -0.17 10.73
N LYS A 193 7.92 0.50 11.31
CA LYS A 193 8.99 1.18 10.55
C LYS A 193 9.77 0.21 9.67
N ASN A 194 10.15 -0.95 10.20
CA ASN A 194 10.89 -1.96 9.45
C ASN A 194 10.04 -2.61 8.36
N LEU A 195 8.76 -2.91 8.62
CA LEU A 195 7.87 -3.45 7.59
C LEU A 195 7.58 -2.41 6.49
N ILE A 196 7.49 -1.12 6.82
CA ILE A 196 7.39 -0.07 5.78
C ILE A 196 8.64 -0.07 4.89
N ALA A 197 9.83 -0.18 5.47
CA ALA A 197 11.07 -0.29 4.70
C ALA A 197 11.10 -1.56 3.81
N GLY A 198 10.41 -2.62 4.21
CA GLY A 198 10.28 -3.85 3.44
C GLY A 198 9.50 -3.70 2.12
N PHE A 199 8.75 -2.61 1.91
CA PHE A 199 8.10 -2.36 0.62
C PHE A 199 9.10 -2.31 -0.55
N CYS A 200 10.31 -1.79 -0.33
CA CYS A 200 11.35 -1.78 -1.35
C CYS A 200 11.76 -3.19 -1.85
N ALA A 201 11.44 -4.23 -1.11
CA ALA A 201 11.73 -5.60 -1.48
C ALA A 201 10.50 -6.35 -2.05
N VAL A 202 9.30 -5.81 -1.87
CA VAL A 202 8.02 -6.38 -2.37
C VAL A 202 7.69 -5.80 -3.74
N ASP A 203 7.93 -4.52 -3.96
CA ASP A 203 7.72 -3.81 -5.23
C ASP A 203 8.92 -3.96 -6.17
#